data_4fdac57ae7e3dfe151f2eabee3713e5c
#
_entry.id   4fdac57ae7e3dfe151f2eabee3713e5c
#
_cell.length_a   1.000
_cell.length_b   1.000
_cell.length_c   1.000
_cell.angle_alpha   90.00
_cell.angle_beta   90.00
_cell.angle_gamma   90.00
#
_symmetry.space_group_name_H-M   'P 1'
#
loop_
_entity.id
_entity.type
_entity.pdbx_description
1 polymer ?
#
loop_
_entity_poly.entity_id
_entity_poly.type
_entity_poly.pdbx_seq_one_letter_code
_entity_poly.pdbx_strand_id
1 'polypeptide(L)'
;MKSLQLLEYGELNECLAFNEIDKPIVRSQDVLIEVKAAAINPIDKSIIAGNLRALLPIPLPATLGYDVSGVVVEKGADAAGFEIGDLVYARVPQEQMGTLAEFVAVAAEAVSKKPANISFEEAAGLPLVGLTALQSLNHVGIKEHDKILIHAG
;
A
#
# COMPACT_ATOMS: atom_id res chain seq x y z
N MET A 1 14.89 10.07 -3.73
CA MET A 1 13.59 10.37 -3.14
C MET A 1 13.59 10.10 -1.65
N LYS A 2 12.81 10.85 -0.87
CA LYS A 2 12.65 10.58 0.57
C LYS A 2 11.79 9.36 0.80
N SER A 3 12.17 8.57 1.81
CA SER A 3 11.50 7.32 2.17
C SER A 3 11.62 7.09 3.68
N LEU A 4 10.55 6.57 4.30
CA LEU A 4 10.60 6.06 5.67
C LEU A 4 10.99 4.59 5.64
N GLN A 5 12.16 4.26 6.16
CA GLN A 5 12.72 2.92 6.11
C GLN A 5 12.76 2.27 7.49
N LEU A 6 12.45 0.98 7.52
CA LEU A 6 12.78 0.09 8.60
C LEU A 6 14.24 -0.35 8.44
N LEU A 7 15.09 -0.01 9.41
CA LEU A 7 16.53 -0.35 9.40
C LEU A 7 16.79 -1.70 10.06
N GLU A 8 16.08 -1.98 11.14
CA GLU A 8 16.11 -3.24 11.89
C GLU A 8 14.75 -3.48 12.56
N TYR A 9 14.47 -4.68 12.96
CA TYR A 9 13.24 -4.97 13.73
C TYR A 9 13.38 -4.50 15.17
N GLY A 10 12.35 -3.83 15.71
CA GLY A 10 12.41 -3.33 17.07
C GLY A 10 11.29 -2.37 17.44
N GLU A 11 11.59 -1.47 18.38
CA GLU A 11 10.67 -0.45 18.83
C GLU A 11 10.57 0.70 17.81
N LEU A 12 9.34 1.21 17.59
CA LEU A 12 9.02 2.22 16.58
C LEU A 12 9.96 3.43 16.55
N ASN A 13 10.41 3.89 17.73
CA ASN A 13 11.21 5.11 17.83
C ASN A 13 12.72 4.89 17.56
N GLU A 14 13.16 3.65 17.42
CA GLU A 14 14.58 3.30 17.34
C GLU A 14 14.95 2.71 15.98
N CYS A 15 14.02 2.05 15.33
CA CYS A 15 14.28 1.24 14.12
C CYS A 15 13.88 1.89 12.81
N LEU A 16 13.30 3.09 12.85
CA LEU A 16 12.85 3.82 11.66
C LEU A 16 13.71 5.04 11.37
N ALA A 17 14.01 5.27 10.10
CA ALA A 17 14.69 6.49 9.67
C ALA A 17 14.14 7.01 8.33
N PHE A 18 14.16 8.32 8.17
CA PHE A 18 13.99 8.94 6.86
C PHE A 18 15.32 8.93 6.12
N ASN A 19 15.36 8.28 4.98
CA ASN A 19 16.53 8.21 4.12
C ASN A 19 16.20 8.72 2.72
N GLU A 20 17.25 9.16 2.02
CA GLU A 20 17.18 9.39 0.58
C GLU A 20 17.60 8.13 -0.15
N ILE A 21 16.75 7.65 -1.07
CA ILE A 21 16.97 6.46 -1.88
C ILE A 21 16.69 6.78 -3.35
N ASP A 22 17.14 5.91 -4.24
CA ASP A 22 16.79 6.00 -5.65
C ASP A 22 15.29 5.80 -5.87
N LYS A 23 14.76 6.39 -6.95
CA LYS A 23 13.37 6.09 -7.35
C LYS A 23 13.24 4.63 -7.75
N PRO A 24 12.08 4.00 -7.49
CA PRO A 24 11.86 2.61 -7.90
C PRO A 24 11.93 2.47 -9.42
N ILE A 25 12.44 1.33 -9.87
CA ILE A 25 12.46 0.97 -11.29
C ILE A 25 11.03 0.60 -11.71
N VAL A 26 10.53 1.22 -12.77
CA VAL A 26 9.22 0.92 -13.36
C VAL A 26 9.38 -0.28 -14.31
N ARG A 27 8.75 -1.40 -13.97
CA ARG A 27 8.73 -2.59 -14.83
C ARG A 27 7.68 -2.42 -15.93
N SER A 28 7.67 -3.31 -16.93
CA SER A 28 6.76 -3.19 -18.07
C SER A 28 5.27 -3.11 -17.70
N GLN A 29 4.86 -3.78 -16.63
CA GLN A 29 3.47 -3.81 -16.15
C GLN A 29 3.17 -2.87 -14.98
N ASP A 30 4.15 -2.06 -14.53
CA ASP A 30 3.98 -1.18 -13.39
C ASP A 30 3.56 0.23 -13.82
N VAL A 31 2.90 0.94 -12.92
CA VAL A 31 2.77 2.38 -12.92
C VAL A 31 3.59 2.98 -11.79
N LEU A 32 4.23 4.12 -12.03
CA LEU A 32 4.90 4.90 -11.00
C LEU A 32 3.91 5.93 -10.46
N ILE A 33 3.64 5.86 -9.18
CA ILE A 33 2.73 6.75 -8.48
C ILE A 33 3.55 7.76 -7.69
N GLU A 34 3.34 9.05 -7.94
CA GLU A 34 3.74 10.13 -7.03
C GLU A 34 2.78 10.11 -5.85
N VAL A 35 3.29 9.76 -4.68
CA VAL A 35 2.47 9.58 -3.47
C VAL A 35 1.96 10.92 -2.96
N LYS A 36 0.64 11.04 -2.81
CA LYS A 36 -0.02 12.19 -2.19
C LYS A 36 -0.47 11.88 -0.76
N ALA A 37 -0.87 10.63 -0.52
CA ALA A 37 -1.15 10.10 0.82
C ALA A 37 -0.84 8.61 0.87
N ALA A 38 -0.43 8.14 2.04
CA ALA A 38 -0.25 6.74 2.38
C ALA A 38 -0.89 6.46 3.74
N ALA A 39 -1.44 5.26 3.93
CA ALA A 39 -2.02 4.89 5.21
C ALA A 39 -1.17 3.84 5.93
N ILE A 40 -1.21 3.93 7.27
CA ILE A 40 -0.56 2.98 8.17
C ILE A 40 -1.62 2.01 8.70
N ASN A 41 -1.28 0.75 8.73
CA ASN A 41 -2.14 -0.33 9.14
C ASN A 41 -1.56 -1.11 10.34
N PRO A 42 -2.35 -1.87 11.10
CA PRO A 42 -1.85 -2.70 12.19
C PRO A 42 -0.75 -3.69 11.77
N ILE A 43 -0.77 -4.13 10.52
CA ILE A 43 0.27 -5.03 9.98
C ILE A 43 1.64 -4.34 9.93
N ASP A 44 1.72 -3.04 9.64
CA ASP A 44 2.97 -2.30 9.60
C ASP A 44 3.65 -2.33 10.98
N LYS A 45 2.89 -2.13 12.05
CA LYS A 45 3.38 -2.24 13.42
C LYS A 45 3.92 -3.65 13.73
N SER A 46 3.22 -4.69 13.27
CA SER A 46 3.64 -6.07 13.46
C SER A 46 4.90 -6.42 12.68
N ILE A 47 5.08 -5.83 11.50
CA ILE A 47 6.30 -5.94 10.69
C ILE A 47 7.46 -5.27 11.41
N ILE A 48 7.29 -4.01 11.85
CA ILE A 48 8.32 -3.24 12.56
C ILE A 48 8.81 -3.98 13.79
N ALA A 49 7.90 -4.52 14.59
CA ALA A 49 8.24 -5.31 15.79
C ALA A 49 8.87 -6.69 15.47
N GLY A 50 8.95 -7.09 14.20
CA GLY A 50 9.51 -8.38 13.80
C GLY A 50 8.60 -9.58 14.06
N ASN A 51 7.36 -9.38 14.49
CA ASN A 51 6.42 -10.46 14.82
C ASN A 51 6.08 -11.35 13.60
N LEU A 52 6.21 -10.79 12.40
CA LEU A 52 5.88 -11.46 11.14
C LEU A 52 7.12 -11.96 10.37
N ARG A 53 8.35 -11.74 10.87
CA ARG A 53 9.59 -12.02 10.13
C ARG A 53 9.73 -13.47 9.64
N ALA A 54 9.12 -14.42 10.33
CA ALA A 54 9.14 -15.83 9.93
C ALA A 54 8.18 -16.14 8.77
N LEU A 55 7.09 -15.37 8.66
CA LEU A 55 6.07 -15.52 7.61
C LEU A 55 6.32 -14.57 6.43
N LEU A 56 6.85 -13.40 6.73
CA LEU A 56 7.09 -12.29 5.81
C LEU A 56 8.55 -11.83 5.97
N PRO A 57 9.53 -12.57 5.47
CA PRO A 57 10.92 -12.13 5.51
C PRO A 57 11.08 -10.91 4.60
N ILE A 58 11.49 -9.78 5.18
CA ILE A 58 11.72 -8.53 4.47
C ILE A 58 13.22 -8.23 4.52
N PRO A 59 13.90 -8.07 3.37
CA PRO A 59 15.28 -7.64 3.34
C PRO A 59 15.37 -6.19 3.85
N LEU A 60 16.24 -5.96 4.84
CA LEU A 60 16.46 -4.64 5.44
C LEU A 60 17.71 -3.98 4.85
N PRO A 61 17.74 -2.63 4.72
CA PRO A 61 16.65 -1.69 5.05
C PRO A 61 15.51 -1.76 4.05
N ALA A 62 14.26 -1.54 4.50
CA ALA A 62 13.08 -1.63 3.67
C ALA A 62 12.17 -0.41 3.84
N THR A 63 11.66 0.13 2.73
CA THR A 63 10.59 1.14 2.77
C THR A 63 9.27 0.46 3.15
N LEU A 64 8.56 1.03 4.12
CA LEU A 64 7.32 0.48 4.63
C LEU A 64 6.08 0.97 3.88
N GLY A 65 4.94 0.38 4.23
CA GLY A 65 3.60 0.81 3.82
C GLY A 65 3.02 0.01 2.66
N TYR A 66 1.71 -0.18 2.70
CA TYR A 66 0.96 -0.95 1.71
C TYR A 66 -0.11 -0.14 0.99
N ASP A 67 -0.65 0.88 1.62
CA ASP A 67 -1.74 1.68 1.08
C ASP A 67 -1.25 3.01 0.56
N VAL A 68 -1.70 3.38 -0.62
CA VAL A 68 -1.30 4.61 -1.30
C VAL A 68 -2.47 5.22 -2.06
N SER A 69 -2.46 6.54 -2.14
CA SER A 69 -3.15 7.28 -3.18
C SER A 69 -2.24 8.37 -3.74
N GLY A 70 -2.38 8.66 -5.03
CA GLY A 70 -1.50 9.61 -5.69
C GLY A 70 -1.81 9.79 -7.15
N VAL A 71 -0.80 10.22 -7.90
CA VAL A 71 -0.88 10.54 -9.32
C VAL A 71 0.08 9.65 -10.10
N VAL A 72 -0.36 9.07 -11.18
CA VAL A 72 0.50 8.33 -12.12
C VAL A 72 1.42 9.33 -12.81
N VAL A 73 2.74 9.15 -12.67
CA VAL A 73 3.76 10.02 -13.28
C VAL A 73 4.60 9.31 -14.35
N GLU A 74 4.61 7.97 -14.35
CA GLU A 74 5.27 7.14 -15.34
C GLU A 74 4.53 5.82 -15.45
N LYS A 75 4.61 5.14 -16.60
CA LYS A 75 4.05 3.80 -16.78
C LYS A 75 4.95 2.94 -17.63
N GLY A 76 4.98 1.65 -17.33
CA GLY A 76 5.63 0.65 -18.16
C GLY A 76 4.88 0.42 -19.48
N ALA A 77 5.56 -0.17 -20.43
CA ALA A 77 5.04 -0.35 -21.79
C ALA A 77 3.76 -1.20 -21.84
N ASP A 78 3.62 -2.15 -20.91
CA ASP A 78 2.49 -3.09 -20.84
C ASP A 78 1.47 -2.72 -19.73
N ALA A 79 1.68 -1.59 -19.04
CA ALA A 79 0.75 -1.09 -18.01
C ALA A 79 -0.50 -0.49 -18.69
N ALA A 80 -1.53 -1.33 -18.88
CA ALA A 80 -2.77 -0.94 -19.51
C ALA A 80 -3.76 -0.28 -18.53
N GLY A 81 -4.68 0.53 -19.05
CA GLY A 81 -5.79 1.09 -18.27
C GLY A 81 -5.48 2.39 -17.53
N PHE A 82 -4.23 2.86 -17.58
CA PHE A 82 -3.81 4.09 -16.94
C PHE A 82 -3.06 5.02 -17.89
N GLU A 83 -3.19 6.33 -17.62
CA GLU A 83 -2.44 7.38 -18.30
C GLU A 83 -1.70 8.25 -17.27
N ILE A 84 -0.63 8.92 -17.71
CA ILE A 84 0.09 9.89 -16.88
C ILE A 84 -0.89 11.01 -16.50
N GLY A 85 -0.95 11.34 -15.20
CA GLY A 85 -1.90 12.28 -14.62
C GLY A 85 -3.15 11.64 -14.03
N ASP A 86 -3.39 10.33 -14.21
CA ASP A 86 -4.51 9.65 -13.56
C ASP A 86 -4.37 9.70 -12.04
N LEU A 87 -5.48 10.01 -11.35
CA LEU A 87 -5.57 9.96 -9.90
C LEU A 87 -5.93 8.53 -9.49
N VAL A 88 -5.09 7.93 -8.65
CA VAL A 88 -5.17 6.50 -8.34
C VAL A 88 -5.06 6.22 -6.85
N TYR A 89 -5.47 5.02 -6.47
CA TYR A 89 -5.24 4.45 -5.15
C TYR A 89 -4.99 2.96 -5.27
N ALA A 90 -4.25 2.39 -4.33
CA ALA A 90 -3.87 0.98 -4.38
C ALA A 90 -3.55 0.42 -2.98
N ARG A 91 -3.80 -0.88 -2.84
CA ARG A 91 -3.08 -1.71 -1.88
C ARG A 91 -1.96 -2.41 -2.65
N VAL A 92 -0.71 -2.02 -2.41
CA VAL A 92 0.41 -2.59 -3.16
C VAL A 92 0.64 -4.07 -2.79
N PRO A 93 1.04 -4.91 -3.74
CA PRO A 93 1.49 -6.26 -3.46
C PRO A 93 2.63 -6.27 -2.43
N GLN A 94 2.77 -7.38 -1.71
CA GLN A 94 3.76 -7.49 -0.65
C GLN A 94 5.19 -7.27 -1.14
N GLU A 95 5.50 -7.77 -2.34
CA GLU A 95 6.81 -7.67 -2.98
C GLU A 95 7.12 -6.24 -3.44
N GLN A 96 6.10 -5.38 -3.50
CA GLN A 96 6.19 -3.97 -3.89
C GLN A 96 5.89 -3.03 -2.71
N MET A 97 5.93 -3.53 -1.48
CA MET A 97 5.79 -2.70 -0.27
C MET A 97 6.72 -1.49 -0.35
N GLY A 98 6.24 -0.31 0.06
CA GLY A 98 7.07 0.89 -0.01
C GLY A 98 6.30 2.19 -0.23
N THR A 99 5.05 2.25 0.22
CA THR A 99 4.19 3.44 0.01
C THR A 99 4.55 4.64 0.90
N LEU A 100 5.34 4.42 1.98
CA LEU A 100 5.83 5.50 2.84
C LEU A 100 7.09 6.15 2.22
N ALA A 101 6.96 6.62 0.99
CA ALA A 101 7.98 7.30 0.20
C ALA A 101 7.32 8.32 -0.75
N GLU A 102 8.13 9.15 -1.42
CA GLU A 102 7.62 10.12 -2.41
C GLU A 102 7.07 9.46 -3.68
N PHE A 103 7.60 8.27 -4.03
CA PHE A 103 7.15 7.51 -5.21
C PHE A 103 7.13 6.02 -4.89
N VAL A 104 6.18 5.31 -5.52
CA VAL A 104 6.09 3.85 -5.48
C VAL A 104 5.73 3.29 -6.85
N ALA A 105 6.40 2.22 -7.27
CA ALA A 105 6.06 1.48 -8.49
C ALA A 105 5.13 0.32 -8.11
N VAL A 106 3.97 0.24 -8.77
CA VAL A 106 2.91 -0.72 -8.45
C VAL A 106 2.43 -1.40 -9.73
N ALA A 107 2.26 -2.71 -9.68
CA ALA A 107 1.65 -3.45 -10.79
C ALA A 107 0.27 -2.87 -11.14
N ALA A 108 0.02 -2.55 -12.39
CA ALA A 108 -1.21 -1.87 -12.84
C ALA A 108 -2.47 -2.63 -12.41
N GLU A 109 -2.43 -3.96 -12.34
CA GLU A 109 -3.54 -4.81 -11.90
C GLU A 109 -3.95 -4.59 -10.42
N ALA A 110 -3.03 -4.07 -9.60
CA ALA A 110 -3.29 -3.76 -8.18
C ALA A 110 -3.75 -2.32 -7.96
N VAL A 111 -3.84 -1.52 -9.01
CA VAL A 111 -4.19 -0.10 -8.96
C VAL A 111 -5.61 0.14 -9.44
N SER A 112 -6.30 1.07 -8.83
CA SER A 112 -7.62 1.54 -9.25
C SER A 112 -7.66 3.06 -9.36
N LYS A 113 -8.53 3.58 -10.24
CA LYS A 113 -8.76 5.03 -10.33
C LYS A 113 -9.42 5.53 -9.06
N LYS A 114 -8.87 6.60 -8.49
CA LYS A 114 -9.42 7.22 -7.29
C LYS A 114 -10.81 7.81 -7.57
N PRO A 115 -11.83 7.53 -6.74
CA PRO A 115 -13.11 8.22 -6.85
C PRO A 115 -12.94 9.75 -6.77
N ALA A 116 -13.67 10.47 -7.62
CA ALA A 116 -13.53 11.92 -7.73
C ALA A 116 -14.02 12.69 -6.47
N ASN A 117 -14.92 12.08 -5.70
CA ASN A 117 -15.62 12.68 -4.57
C ASN A 117 -14.92 12.51 -3.21
N ILE A 118 -13.73 11.91 -3.18
CA ILE A 118 -12.94 11.73 -1.95
C ILE A 118 -11.54 12.32 -2.11
N SER A 119 -10.92 12.71 -1.00
CA SER A 119 -9.54 13.23 -0.97
C SER A 119 -8.52 12.12 -1.20
N PHE A 120 -7.23 12.46 -1.31
CA PHE A 120 -6.17 11.46 -1.38
C PHE A 120 -6.03 10.72 -0.05
N GLU A 121 -6.16 11.42 1.08
CA GLU A 121 -6.09 10.85 2.42
C GLU A 121 -7.20 9.85 2.67
N GLU A 122 -8.43 10.18 2.31
CA GLU A 122 -9.58 9.26 2.38
C GLU A 122 -9.37 8.05 1.47
N ALA A 123 -8.88 8.27 0.24
CA ALA A 123 -8.61 7.18 -0.70
C ALA A 123 -7.50 6.24 -0.22
N ALA A 124 -6.42 6.77 0.38
CA ALA A 124 -5.35 5.94 0.93
C ALA A 124 -5.81 5.08 2.11
N GLY A 125 -6.80 5.53 2.89
CA GLY A 125 -7.32 4.79 4.03
C GLY A 125 -8.21 3.58 3.67
N LEU A 126 -8.54 3.36 2.40
CA LEU A 126 -9.53 2.36 1.99
C LEU A 126 -8.95 0.99 1.57
N PRO A 127 -7.83 0.88 0.83
CA PRO A 127 -7.54 -0.31 0.06
C PRO A 127 -7.34 -1.57 0.91
N LEU A 128 -6.42 -1.56 1.86
CA LEU A 128 -6.12 -2.75 2.67
C LEU A 128 -7.32 -3.16 3.54
N VAL A 129 -7.90 -2.22 4.27
CA VAL A 129 -9.02 -2.51 5.18
C VAL A 129 -10.28 -2.87 4.41
N GLY A 130 -10.56 -2.21 3.28
CA GLY A 130 -11.71 -2.50 2.42
C GLY A 130 -11.61 -3.87 1.78
N LEU A 131 -10.44 -4.23 1.25
CA LEU A 131 -10.18 -5.57 0.69
C LEU A 131 -10.28 -6.65 1.78
N THR A 132 -9.74 -6.40 2.97
CA THR A 132 -9.83 -7.33 4.10
C THR A 132 -11.29 -7.55 4.51
N ALA A 133 -12.08 -6.49 4.63
CA ALA A 133 -13.50 -6.59 4.95
C ALA A 133 -14.26 -7.36 3.87
N LEU A 134 -14.09 -6.99 2.59
CA LEU A 134 -14.77 -7.62 1.47
C LEU A 134 -14.43 -9.12 1.37
N GLN A 135 -13.14 -9.47 1.46
CA GLN A 135 -12.70 -10.86 1.40
C GLN A 135 -13.23 -11.68 2.58
N SER A 136 -13.26 -11.10 3.79
CA SER A 136 -13.81 -11.75 4.99
C SER A 136 -15.30 -12.03 4.83
N LEU A 137 -16.08 -11.04 4.38
CA LEU A 137 -17.52 -11.17 4.16
C LEU A 137 -17.84 -12.22 3.08
N ASN A 138 -17.07 -12.20 1.97
CA ASN A 138 -17.21 -13.17 0.90
C ASN A 138 -16.87 -14.60 1.35
N HIS A 139 -15.80 -14.74 2.17
CA HIS A 139 -15.38 -16.04 2.69
C HIS A 139 -16.44 -16.69 3.59
N VAL A 140 -17.15 -15.89 4.40
CA VAL A 140 -18.24 -16.38 5.26
C VAL A 140 -19.53 -16.64 4.46
N GLY A 141 -19.61 -16.16 3.22
CA GLY A 141 -20.74 -16.39 2.33
C GLY A 141 -21.99 -15.62 2.75
N ILE A 142 -21.84 -14.40 3.27
CA ILE A 142 -22.94 -13.55 3.72
C ILE A 142 -23.89 -13.23 2.58
N LYS A 143 -25.19 -13.26 2.89
CA LYS A 143 -26.29 -12.97 1.96
C LYS A 143 -27.06 -11.74 2.40
N GLU A 144 -27.83 -11.19 1.48
CA GLU A 144 -28.77 -10.12 1.77
C GLU A 144 -29.71 -10.51 2.93
N HIS A 145 -29.92 -9.58 3.87
CA HIS A 145 -30.71 -9.75 5.10
C HIS A 145 -30.07 -10.61 6.19
N ASP A 146 -28.87 -11.11 6.04
CA ASP A 146 -28.14 -11.77 7.13
C ASP A 146 -27.83 -10.78 8.26
N LYS A 147 -27.90 -11.28 9.51
CA LYS A 147 -27.50 -10.53 10.68
C LYS A 147 -26.07 -10.91 11.05
N ILE A 148 -25.21 -9.90 11.10
CA ILE A 148 -23.76 -10.10 11.33
C ILE A 148 -23.39 -9.45 12.66
N LEU A 149 -22.67 -10.18 13.50
CA LEU A 149 -21.99 -9.63 14.65
C LEU A 149 -20.50 -9.38 14.29
N ILE A 150 -20.07 -8.13 14.35
CA ILE A 150 -18.66 -7.76 14.18
C ILE A 150 -18.12 -7.47 15.58
N HIS A 151 -17.15 -8.30 16.00
CA HIS A 151 -16.48 -8.14 17.29
C HIS A 151 -15.31 -7.17 17.15
N ALA A 152 -15.20 -6.19 18.04
CA ALA A 152 -14.17 -5.15 18.03
C ALA A 152 -14.13 -4.35 16.71
N GLY A 153 -15.28 -4.08 16.14
CA GLY A 153 -15.46 -3.23 14.97
C GLY A 153 -15.41 -1.74 15.29
#